data_2448839ffa72c5540cd5ee0cb36ecc1c
#
_entry.id   2448839ffa72c5540cd5ee0cb36ecc1c
#
_cell.length_a   1.000
_cell.length_b   1.000
_cell.length_c   1.000
_cell.angle_alpha   90.00
_cell.angle_beta   90.00
_cell.angle_gamma   90.00
#
_symmetry.space_group_name_H-M   'P 1'
#
loop_
_entity.id
_entity.type
_entity.pdbx_description
1 polymer ?
#
loop_
_entity_poly.entity_id
_entity_poly.type
_entity_poly.pdbx_seq_one_letter_code
_entity_poly.pdbx_strand_id
1 'polypeptide(L)'
;LDLIKELRHKYHLSVILITHDLGVVANIADRVAVMYAGDIIEIGTGEDIFYDARHPYTWALLSSLPQVGVKGTELFSIPGTPPNLFTEIKGDAFAPRNPQALKIDFIKQPPYFLVSPTHKAKTWLLDKRAPKVEPPSVVEKIRNGGLF
;
A
#
# COMPACT_ATOMS: atom_id res chain seq x y z
N LEU A 1 21.39 -2.81 6.68
CA LEU A 1 20.22 -3.42 7.32
C LEU A 1 20.60 -4.29 8.51
N ASP A 2 21.64 -5.09 8.41
CA ASP A 2 22.07 -5.99 9.50
C ASP A 2 22.46 -5.23 10.76
N LEU A 3 23.15 -4.11 10.60
CA LEU A 3 23.49 -3.23 11.72
C LEU A 3 22.25 -2.69 12.46
N ILE A 4 21.21 -2.31 11.72
CA ILE A 4 19.95 -1.83 12.32
C ILE A 4 19.27 -2.95 13.11
N LYS A 5 19.24 -4.16 12.56
CA LYS A 5 18.70 -5.35 13.23
C LYS A 5 19.47 -5.66 14.50
N GLU A 6 20.79 -5.63 14.43
CA GLU A 6 21.69 -5.87 15.56
C GLU A 6 21.49 -4.84 16.68
N LEU A 7 21.50 -3.54 16.35
CA LEU A 7 21.29 -2.47 17.30
C LEU A 7 19.90 -2.53 17.95
N ARG A 8 18.87 -2.81 17.15
CA ARG A 8 17.51 -3.00 17.66
C ARG A 8 17.43 -4.12 18.69
N HIS A 9 18.06 -5.24 18.40
CA HIS A 9 18.06 -6.39 19.29
C HIS A 9 18.90 -6.13 20.56
N LYS A 10 20.09 -5.56 20.40
CA LYS A 10 21.03 -5.30 21.50
C LYS A 10 20.53 -4.25 22.49
N TYR A 11 19.89 -3.19 21.99
CA TYR A 11 19.46 -2.05 22.80
C TYR A 11 17.93 -1.96 23.00
N HIS A 12 17.17 -2.95 22.54
CA HIS A 12 15.70 -2.96 22.59
C HIS A 12 15.07 -1.70 22.00
N LEU A 13 15.58 -1.24 20.85
CA LEU A 13 15.13 -0.03 20.21
C LEU A 13 13.86 -0.27 19.39
N SER A 14 12.96 0.72 19.41
CA SER A 14 11.94 0.86 18.38
C SER A 14 12.49 1.73 17.27
N VAL A 15 12.39 1.28 16.03
CA VAL A 15 12.94 1.96 14.85
C VAL A 15 11.80 2.36 13.91
N ILE A 16 11.78 3.61 13.51
CA ILE A 16 10.92 4.09 12.41
C ILE A 16 11.80 4.27 11.19
N LEU A 17 11.51 3.51 10.14
CA LEU A 17 12.22 3.59 8.87
C LEU A 17 11.30 4.21 7.82
N ILE A 18 11.76 5.30 7.19
CA ILE A 18 11.07 5.95 6.08
C ILE A 18 11.84 5.62 4.80
N THR A 19 11.21 4.94 3.88
CA THR A 19 11.83 4.49 2.63
C THR A 19 10.78 4.26 1.55
N HIS A 20 11.20 4.28 0.30
CA HIS A 20 10.41 3.86 -0.85
C HIS A 20 10.79 2.46 -1.36
N ASP A 21 11.75 1.82 -0.72
CA ASP A 21 12.22 0.49 -1.12
C ASP A 21 11.44 -0.60 -0.39
N LEU A 22 10.50 -1.21 -1.10
CA LEU A 22 9.65 -2.28 -0.57
C LEU A 22 10.43 -3.56 -0.21
N GLY A 23 11.55 -3.82 -0.89
CA GLY A 23 12.43 -4.94 -0.55
C GLY A 23 13.09 -4.76 0.82
N VAL A 24 13.50 -3.53 1.13
CA VAL A 24 14.02 -3.18 2.45
C VAL A 24 12.94 -3.34 3.50
N VAL A 25 11.74 -2.81 3.24
CA VAL A 25 10.60 -2.90 4.17
C VAL A 25 10.26 -4.37 4.46
N ALA A 26 10.17 -5.21 3.43
CA ALA A 26 9.83 -6.63 3.58
C ALA A 26 10.81 -7.39 4.48
N ASN A 27 12.08 -6.98 4.50
CA ASN A 27 13.13 -7.66 5.28
C ASN A 27 13.25 -7.22 6.73
N ILE A 28 12.76 -6.02 7.08
CA ILE A 28 13.07 -5.44 8.40
C ILE A 28 11.83 -5.00 9.19
N ALA A 29 10.72 -4.69 8.53
CA ALA A 29 9.58 -4.10 9.18
C ALA A 29 8.66 -5.13 9.83
N ASP A 30 8.33 -4.94 11.11
CA ASP A 30 7.29 -5.71 11.80
C ASP A 30 5.89 -5.16 11.42
N ARG A 31 5.80 -3.84 11.28
CA ARG A 31 4.58 -3.14 10.83
C ARG A 31 4.91 -2.18 9.70
N VAL A 32 3.97 -2.03 8.80
CA VAL A 32 4.11 -1.18 7.60
C VAL A 32 2.95 -0.21 7.54
N ALA A 33 3.27 1.07 7.35
CA ALA A 33 2.30 2.11 7.03
C ALA A 33 2.59 2.63 5.62
N VAL A 34 1.61 2.52 4.74
CA VAL A 34 1.70 3.04 3.37
C VAL A 34 1.15 4.46 3.37
N MET A 35 1.96 5.40 2.88
CA MET A 35 1.60 6.82 2.83
C MET A 35 1.36 7.29 1.39
N TYR A 36 0.35 8.12 1.22
CA TYR A 36 0.09 8.84 -0.02
C TYR A 36 -0.39 10.24 0.29
N ALA A 37 0.20 11.24 -0.37
CA ALA A 37 -0.17 12.65 -0.20
C ALA A 37 -0.22 13.12 1.27
N GLY A 38 0.71 12.65 2.10
CA GLY A 38 0.80 13.01 3.52
C GLY A 38 -0.14 12.26 4.45
N ASP A 39 -0.92 11.32 3.95
CA ASP A 39 -1.86 10.53 4.75
C ASP A 39 -1.47 9.03 4.75
N ILE A 40 -1.69 8.36 5.86
CA ILE A 40 -1.54 6.91 5.95
C ILE A 40 -2.81 6.27 5.38
N ILE A 41 -2.68 5.61 4.22
CA ILE A 41 -3.83 5.05 3.50
C ILE A 41 -4.04 3.56 3.78
N GLU A 42 -3.03 2.87 4.25
CA GLU A 42 -3.12 1.48 4.68
C GLU A 42 -2.04 1.19 5.73
N ILE A 43 -2.37 0.43 6.76
CA ILE A 43 -1.44 0.04 7.82
C ILE A 43 -1.74 -1.37 8.30
N GLY A 44 -0.69 -2.15 8.54
CA GLY A 44 -0.79 -3.50 9.03
C GLY A 44 0.56 -4.09 9.39
N THR A 45 0.59 -5.39 9.63
CA THR A 45 1.84 -6.14 9.72
C THR A 45 2.50 -6.22 8.34
N GLY A 46 3.76 -6.63 8.27
CA GLY A 46 4.40 -6.91 6.98
C GLY A 46 3.58 -7.89 6.16
N GLU A 47 3.07 -8.96 6.77
CA GLU A 47 2.22 -9.94 6.08
C GLU A 47 0.92 -9.34 5.56
N ASP A 48 0.24 -8.52 6.36
CA ASP A 48 -0.98 -7.86 5.93
C ASP A 48 -0.76 -7.03 4.66
N ILE A 49 0.30 -6.25 4.62
CA ILE A 49 0.57 -5.32 3.51
C ILE A 49 1.10 -6.04 2.27
N PHE A 50 1.99 -7.01 2.42
CA PHE A 50 2.56 -7.71 1.27
C PHE A 50 1.66 -8.80 0.70
N TYR A 51 0.90 -9.49 1.53
CA TYR A 51 0.09 -10.64 1.13
C TYR A 51 -1.42 -10.45 1.20
N ASP A 52 -1.91 -9.35 1.78
CA ASP A 52 -3.35 -9.07 1.88
C ASP A 52 -3.69 -7.58 1.69
N ALA A 53 -2.89 -6.85 0.90
CA ALA A 53 -3.12 -5.44 0.60
C ALA A 53 -4.53 -5.18 0.07
N ARG A 54 -5.15 -4.10 0.53
CA ARG A 54 -6.53 -3.75 0.20
C ARG A 54 -6.69 -2.42 -0.51
N HIS A 55 -5.75 -1.49 -0.32
CA HIS A 55 -5.81 -0.19 -0.98
C HIS A 55 -5.25 -0.28 -2.41
N PRO A 56 -5.95 0.28 -3.42
CA PRO A 56 -5.46 0.29 -4.80
C PRO A 56 -4.07 0.90 -5.00
N TYR A 57 -3.69 1.89 -4.20
CA TYR A 57 -2.34 2.44 -4.24
C TYR A 57 -1.29 1.42 -3.78
N THR A 58 -1.58 0.66 -2.73
CA THR A 58 -0.70 -0.42 -2.27
C THR A 58 -0.57 -1.51 -3.34
N TRP A 59 -1.66 -1.86 -4.02
CA TRP A 59 -1.61 -2.78 -5.16
C TRP A 59 -0.69 -2.27 -6.27
N ALA A 60 -0.77 -0.98 -6.57
CA ALA A 60 0.07 -0.35 -7.58
C ALA A 60 1.56 -0.39 -7.20
N LEU A 61 1.89 -0.12 -5.94
CA LEU A 61 3.27 -0.23 -5.43
C LEU A 61 3.80 -1.66 -5.54
N LEU A 62 3.02 -2.65 -5.11
CA LEU A 62 3.39 -4.06 -5.22
C LEU A 62 3.55 -4.50 -6.68
N SER A 63 2.71 -4.00 -7.57
CA SER A 63 2.76 -4.30 -9.01
C SER A 63 3.98 -3.68 -9.70
N SER A 64 4.60 -2.67 -9.10
CA SER A 64 5.81 -2.03 -9.63
C SER A 64 7.12 -2.72 -9.22
N LEU A 65 7.04 -3.78 -8.40
CA LEU A 65 8.22 -4.52 -7.97
C LEU A 65 8.84 -5.28 -9.15
N PRO A 66 10.17 -5.14 -9.38
CA PRO A 66 10.85 -5.85 -10.49
C PRO A 66 10.73 -7.37 -10.41
N GLN A 67 10.65 -7.93 -9.20
CA GLN A 67 10.57 -9.37 -8.95
C GLN A 67 9.27 -10.01 -9.44
N VAL A 68 8.20 -9.22 -9.58
CA VAL A 68 6.88 -9.70 -10.04
C VAL A 68 6.67 -9.50 -11.52
N GLY A 69 7.50 -8.68 -12.16
CA GLY A 69 7.45 -8.44 -13.60
C GLY A 69 7.81 -9.69 -14.41
N VAL A 70 7.06 -9.95 -15.47
CA VAL A 70 7.45 -10.94 -16.46
C VAL A 70 8.62 -10.35 -17.25
N LYS A 71 9.69 -11.13 -17.43
CA LYS A 71 10.88 -10.69 -18.18
C LYS A 71 10.46 -10.19 -19.58
N GLY A 72 10.74 -8.91 -19.87
CA GLY A 72 10.40 -8.28 -21.17
C GLY A 72 9.07 -7.51 -21.21
N THR A 73 8.32 -7.42 -20.10
CA THR A 73 7.17 -6.52 -19.98
C THR A 73 7.55 -5.23 -19.27
N GLU A 74 6.93 -4.13 -19.66
CA GLU A 74 7.08 -2.88 -18.91
C GLU A 74 6.59 -3.05 -17.48
N LEU A 75 7.36 -2.52 -16.53
CA LEU A 75 6.93 -2.44 -15.14
C LEU A 75 5.69 -1.56 -15.05
N PHE A 76 4.74 -1.97 -14.23
CA PHE A 76 3.56 -1.17 -13.95
C PHE A 76 3.98 0.19 -13.39
N SER A 77 3.49 1.25 -13.98
CA SER A 77 3.64 2.61 -13.46
C SER A 77 2.26 3.18 -13.13
N ILE A 78 2.20 3.93 -12.02
CA ILE A 78 0.97 4.61 -11.62
C ILE A 78 0.74 5.79 -12.57
N PRO A 79 -0.39 5.84 -13.28
CA PRO A 79 -0.66 6.91 -14.22
C PRO A 79 -0.86 8.27 -13.53
N GLY A 80 -0.68 9.35 -14.26
CA GLY A 80 -0.89 10.71 -13.77
C GLY A 80 0.22 11.22 -12.87
N THR A 81 -0.03 12.34 -12.24
CA THR A 81 0.90 13.03 -11.33
C THR A 81 0.34 13.03 -9.90
N PRO A 82 1.20 13.01 -8.88
CA PRO A 82 0.78 13.23 -7.50
C PRO A 82 0.03 14.57 -7.37
N PRO A 83 -0.92 14.68 -6.42
CA PRO A 83 -1.69 15.88 -6.22
C PRO A 83 -0.80 17.03 -5.73
N ASN A 84 -1.19 18.26 -6.08
CA ASN A 84 -0.60 19.43 -5.49
C ASN A 84 -1.13 19.61 -4.06
N LEU A 85 -0.24 19.48 -3.08
CA LEU A 85 -0.60 19.56 -1.65
C LEU A 85 -0.92 21.00 -1.18
N PHE A 86 -0.68 22.01 -2.00
CA PHE A 86 -1.07 23.39 -1.71
C PHE A 86 -2.53 23.71 -2.08
N THR A 87 -3.21 22.79 -2.75
CA THR A 87 -4.63 22.92 -3.08
C THR A 87 -5.48 22.03 -2.18
N GLU A 88 -6.68 22.51 -1.86
CA GLU A 88 -7.64 21.69 -1.12
C GLU A 88 -8.05 20.46 -1.95
N ILE A 89 -7.84 19.28 -1.39
CA ILE A 89 -8.23 18.03 -2.01
C ILE A 89 -9.59 17.62 -1.45
N LYS A 90 -10.61 17.63 -2.31
CA LYS A 90 -11.91 17.03 -1.98
C LYS A 90 -11.86 15.54 -2.24
N GLY A 91 -12.37 14.77 -1.29
CA GLY A 91 -12.39 13.31 -1.42
C GLY A 91 -11.03 12.67 -1.20
N ASP A 92 -10.85 11.51 -1.83
CA ASP A 92 -9.60 10.73 -1.76
C ASP A 92 -8.54 11.34 -2.68
N ALA A 93 -7.38 11.66 -2.13
CA ALA A 93 -6.27 12.22 -2.90
C ALA A 93 -5.79 11.31 -4.04
N PHE A 94 -5.95 10.00 -3.90
CA PHE A 94 -5.57 9.02 -4.93
C PHE A 94 -6.61 8.85 -6.03
N ALA A 95 -7.86 9.28 -5.84
CA ALA A 95 -8.96 9.08 -6.78
C ALA A 95 -8.63 9.42 -8.24
N PRO A 96 -7.97 10.54 -8.59
CA PRO A 96 -7.63 10.86 -9.98
C PRO A 96 -6.68 9.87 -10.66
N ARG A 97 -5.94 9.09 -9.88
CA ARG A 97 -4.96 8.11 -10.36
C ARG A 97 -5.40 6.66 -10.11
N ASN A 98 -6.55 6.48 -9.49
CA ASN A 98 -7.05 5.18 -9.08
C ASN A 98 -7.97 4.60 -10.18
N PRO A 99 -7.56 3.50 -10.86
CA PRO A 99 -8.41 2.88 -11.87
C PRO A 99 -9.67 2.22 -11.28
N GLN A 100 -9.70 2.04 -9.94
CA GLN A 100 -10.84 1.48 -9.21
C GLN A 100 -11.65 2.56 -8.48
N ALA A 101 -11.43 3.85 -8.79
CA ALA A 101 -12.13 4.95 -8.13
C ALA A 101 -13.64 4.86 -8.30
N LEU A 102 -14.35 5.03 -7.21
CA LEU A 102 -15.80 5.18 -7.18
C LEU A 102 -16.17 6.67 -7.22
N LYS A 103 -17.41 6.99 -7.57
CA LYS A 103 -17.87 8.39 -7.58
C LYS A 103 -17.68 9.08 -6.22
N ILE A 104 -17.88 8.36 -5.14
CA ILE A 104 -17.73 8.88 -3.78
C ILE A 104 -16.28 9.26 -3.46
N ASP A 105 -15.29 8.59 -4.05
CA ASP A 105 -13.87 8.92 -3.87
C ASP A 105 -13.54 10.36 -4.26
N PHE A 106 -14.27 10.95 -5.19
CA PHE A 106 -14.09 12.34 -5.63
C PHE A 106 -14.82 13.37 -4.74
N ILE A 107 -15.66 12.92 -3.82
CA ILE A 107 -16.55 13.75 -3.04
C ILE A 107 -16.16 13.74 -1.56
N LYS A 108 -15.86 12.55 -1.03
CA LYS A 108 -15.64 12.32 0.40
C LYS A 108 -14.47 11.38 0.65
N GLN A 109 -13.58 11.77 1.55
CA GLN A 109 -12.49 10.90 1.98
C GLN A 109 -13.03 9.63 2.62
N PRO A 110 -12.47 8.45 2.26
CA PRO A 110 -12.84 7.22 2.93
C PRO A 110 -12.36 7.23 4.39
N PRO A 111 -13.15 6.68 5.31
CA PRO A 111 -12.66 6.40 6.66
C PRO A 111 -11.75 5.17 6.64
N TYR A 112 -11.09 4.88 7.76
CA TYR A 112 -10.44 3.58 7.94
C TYR A 112 -11.48 2.48 8.10
N PHE A 113 -11.36 1.45 7.27
CA PHE A 113 -12.08 0.20 7.44
C PHE A 113 -11.13 -0.85 8.00
N LEU A 114 -11.57 -1.57 9.04
CA LEU A 114 -10.82 -2.68 9.61
C LEU A 114 -10.96 -3.90 8.71
N VAL A 115 -9.82 -4.45 8.30
CA VAL A 115 -9.73 -5.77 7.62
C VAL A 115 -9.53 -6.86 8.65
N SER A 116 -8.69 -6.59 9.63
CA SER A 116 -8.38 -7.46 10.77
C SER A 116 -8.00 -6.60 11.99
N PRO A 117 -7.78 -7.20 13.17
CA PRO A 117 -7.30 -6.45 14.34
C PRO A 117 -5.98 -5.69 14.12
N THR A 118 -5.16 -6.12 13.16
CA THR A 118 -3.85 -5.52 12.85
C THR A 118 -3.84 -4.71 11.55
N HIS A 119 -4.88 -4.80 10.72
CA HIS A 119 -4.90 -4.30 9.35
C HIS A 119 -6.10 -3.41 9.08
N LYS A 120 -5.84 -2.18 8.64
CA LYS A 120 -6.88 -1.23 8.22
C LYS A 120 -6.45 -0.44 6.99
N ALA A 121 -7.43 -0.03 6.21
CA ALA A 121 -7.20 0.75 4.99
C ALA A 121 -8.27 1.82 4.78
N LYS A 122 -7.85 2.94 4.21
CA LYS A 122 -8.70 4.06 3.81
C LYS A 122 -9.14 3.89 2.34
N THR A 123 -10.07 3.01 2.10
CA THR A 123 -10.66 2.82 0.76
C THR A 123 -12.14 2.50 0.84
N TRP A 124 -12.95 3.19 0.04
CA TRP A 124 -14.37 2.90 -0.07
C TRP A 124 -14.69 1.51 -0.63
N LEU A 125 -13.70 0.86 -1.26
CA LEU A 125 -13.85 -0.54 -1.72
C LEU A 125 -14.12 -1.53 -0.60
N LEU A 126 -13.80 -1.18 0.64
CA LEU A 126 -14.09 -2.00 1.83
C LEU A 126 -15.48 -1.73 2.43
N ASP A 127 -16.20 -0.72 1.97
CA ASP A 127 -17.58 -0.51 2.37
C ASP A 127 -18.48 -1.65 1.83
N LYS A 128 -19.42 -2.08 2.65
CA LYS A 128 -20.32 -3.20 2.31
C LYS A 128 -21.15 -2.95 1.03
N ARG A 129 -21.35 -1.69 0.66
CA ARG A 129 -22.10 -1.27 -0.53
C ARG A 129 -21.24 -1.19 -1.77
N ALA A 130 -19.92 -1.24 -1.64
CA ALA A 130 -18.99 -1.15 -2.76
C ALA A 130 -19.06 -2.40 -3.65
N PRO A 131 -18.82 -2.27 -4.96
CA PRO A 131 -18.67 -3.43 -5.82
C PRO A 131 -17.46 -4.25 -5.37
N LYS A 132 -17.52 -5.56 -5.56
CA LYS A 132 -16.35 -6.42 -5.37
C LYS A 132 -15.35 -6.16 -6.47
N VAL A 133 -14.14 -5.80 -6.08
CA VAL A 133 -13.02 -5.56 -6.98
C VAL A 133 -11.91 -6.54 -6.63
N GLU A 134 -11.51 -7.32 -7.62
CA GLU A 134 -10.34 -8.21 -7.47
C GLU A 134 -9.05 -7.40 -7.59
N PRO A 135 -8.03 -7.71 -6.80
CA PRO A 135 -6.73 -7.10 -6.95
C PRO A 135 -6.11 -7.47 -8.30
N PRO A 136 -5.15 -6.68 -8.82
CA PRO A 136 -4.41 -7.03 -10.03
C PRO A 136 -3.80 -8.43 -9.94
N SER A 137 -3.71 -9.14 -11.06
CA SER A 137 -3.17 -10.51 -11.12
C SER A 137 -1.77 -10.64 -10.52
N VAL A 138 -0.97 -9.59 -10.62
CA VAL A 138 0.37 -9.51 -10.01
C VAL A 138 0.29 -9.59 -8.49
N VAL A 139 -0.65 -8.89 -7.88
CA VAL A 139 -0.88 -8.91 -6.42
C VAL A 139 -1.35 -10.29 -5.98
N GLU A 140 -2.22 -10.93 -6.75
CA GLU A 140 -2.65 -12.30 -6.48
C GLU A 140 -1.50 -13.31 -6.56
N LYS A 141 -0.58 -13.14 -7.51
CA LYS A 141 0.64 -13.96 -7.60
C LYS A 141 1.50 -13.84 -6.35
N ILE A 142 1.65 -12.64 -5.80
CA ILE A 142 2.37 -12.43 -4.55
C ILE A 142 1.67 -13.18 -3.40
N ARG A 143 0.35 -13.06 -3.30
CA ARG A 143 -0.45 -13.75 -2.27
C ARG A 143 -0.27 -15.25 -2.31
N ASN A 144 -0.23 -15.83 -3.50
CA ASN A 144 -0.19 -17.27 -3.69
C ASN A 144 1.23 -17.86 -3.73
N GLY A 145 2.24 -17.07 -4.10
CA GLY A 145 3.59 -17.55 -4.38
C GLY A 145 4.65 -17.20 -3.34
N GLY A 146 4.40 -16.25 -2.46
CA GLY A 146 5.37 -15.82 -1.45
C GLY A 146 6.64 -15.24 -2.08
N LEU A 147 6.70 -13.94 -2.30
CA LEU A 147 7.82 -13.26 -2.97
C LEU A 147 8.94 -12.89 -2.00
N PHE A 148 8.65 -12.84 -0.72
CA PHE A 148 9.52 -12.38 0.34
C PHE A 148 9.73 -13.44 1.42
#